data_de090474249f104498f94738b9d36b90
#
_entry.id   de090474249f104498f94738b9d36b90
#
_cell.length_a   1.000
_cell.length_b   1.000
_cell.length_c   1.000
_cell.angle_alpha   90.00
_cell.angle_beta   90.00
_cell.angle_gamma   90.00
#
_symmetry.space_group_name_H-M   'P 1'
#
loop_
_entity.id
_entity.type
_entity.pdbx_description
1 polymer ?
#
loop_
_entity_poly.entity_id
_entity_poly.type
_entity_poly.pdbx_seq_one_letter_code
_entity_poly.pdbx_strand_id
1 'polypeptide(L)'
;DGPYGTYGFVHYRKYFDQMAGSWRQDYPNAQRLHLFQIWPKSCSMGVNGSDNYLREEQRKLKSAYTYLDVMPTLGIRPPGGCHFPAAGYAEFARLLTPLIERDHYGMKNVQNVSAPNILSVQRVGDKQDTVVLTFDQPVVWRDELASEFSFEVSPEFAAQPLMVKVVGGSAQGSTLTLRLSGSLPNSGSALSYLDSKSWSQDRLVMGANGLPALTFRSVPIR
;
A
#
# COMPACT_ATOMS: atom_id res chain seq x y z
N ASP A 1 12.10 -1.63 -5.76
CA ASP A 1 13.28 -1.48 -6.58
C ASP A 1 13.63 -0.02 -6.79
N GLY A 2 14.89 0.34 -6.67
CA GLY A 2 15.37 1.70 -6.81
C GLY A 2 16.87 1.80 -6.59
N PRO A 3 17.46 2.97 -6.85
CA PRO A 3 18.86 3.20 -6.56
C PRO A 3 19.12 3.12 -5.05
N TYR A 4 20.07 2.33 -4.68
CA TYR A 4 20.44 2.10 -3.28
C TYR A 4 21.79 2.76 -3.01
N GLY A 5 21.83 4.08 -2.90
CA GLY A 5 23.05 4.82 -2.58
C GLY A 5 24.28 4.31 -3.34
N THR A 6 25.33 3.92 -2.62
CA THR A 6 26.56 3.34 -3.18
C THR A 6 26.44 1.87 -3.63
N TYR A 7 25.34 1.20 -3.32
CA TYR A 7 25.13 -0.23 -3.64
C TYR A 7 24.44 -0.45 -5.00
N GLY A 8 24.14 0.60 -5.74
CA GLY A 8 23.50 0.52 -7.04
C GLY A 8 22.00 0.16 -6.95
N PHE A 9 21.51 -0.52 -7.96
CA PHE A 9 20.10 -0.86 -8.11
C PHE A 9 19.82 -2.25 -7.52
N VAL A 10 18.86 -2.34 -6.60
CA VAL A 10 18.43 -3.59 -6.00
C VAL A 10 17.10 -4.02 -6.59
N HIS A 11 17.05 -5.20 -7.15
CA HIS A 11 15.83 -5.82 -7.67
C HIS A 11 15.16 -6.67 -6.60
N TYR A 12 14.37 -6.04 -5.73
CA TYR A 12 13.70 -6.69 -4.61
C TYR A 12 12.86 -7.89 -5.07
N ARG A 13 12.05 -7.71 -6.12
CA ARG A 13 11.21 -8.77 -6.67
C ARG A 13 12.01 -10.02 -7.06
N LYS A 14 13.11 -9.85 -7.78
CA LYS A 14 13.96 -10.95 -8.22
C LYS A 14 14.52 -11.77 -7.04
N TYR A 15 15.02 -11.08 -6.02
CA TYR A 15 15.56 -11.75 -4.84
C TYR A 15 14.49 -12.40 -4.00
N PHE A 16 13.31 -11.77 -3.89
CA PHE A 16 12.17 -12.36 -3.22
C PHE A 16 11.71 -13.65 -3.92
N ASP A 17 11.62 -13.65 -5.25
CA ASP A 17 11.23 -14.82 -6.04
C ASP A 17 12.21 -15.99 -5.82
N GLN A 18 13.52 -15.72 -5.79
CA GLN A 18 14.55 -16.73 -5.49
C GLN A 18 14.41 -17.29 -4.06
N MET A 19 14.29 -16.42 -3.07
CA MET A 19 14.12 -16.79 -1.67
C MET A 19 12.85 -17.62 -1.46
N ALA A 20 11.71 -17.15 -1.96
CA ALA A 20 10.44 -17.85 -1.83
C ALA A 20 10.45 -19.22 -2.53
N GLY A 21 11.14 -19.31 -3.69
CA GLY A 21 11.37 -20.57 -4.39
C GLY A 21 12.18 -21.56 -3.57
N SER A 22 13.31 -21.12 -3.00
CA SER A 22 14.15 -21.96 -2.13
C SER A 22 13.37 -22.42 -0.89
N TRP A 23 12.69 -21.51 -0.22
CA TRP A 23 11.91 -21.85 0.97
C TRP A 23 10.83 -22.90 0.72
N ARG A 24 10.18 -22.87 -0.44
CA ARG A 24 9.21 -23.91 -0.80
C ARG A 24 9.83 -25.27 -1.01
N GLN A 25 11.09 -25.33 -1.43
CA GLN A 25 11.84 -26.59 -1.54
C GLN A 25 12.32 -27.09 -0.16
N ASP A 26 12.84 -26.19 0.66
CA ASP A 26 13.38 -26.52 1.98
C ASP A 26 12.28 -26.79 3.02
N TYR A 27 11.13 -26.10 2.87
CA TYR A 27 9.98 -26.20 3.79
C TYR A 27 8.69 -26.53 3.03
N PRO A 28 8.55 -27.74 2.46
CA PRO A 28 7.41 -28.11 1.61
C PRO A 28 6.05 -28.07 2.33
N ASN A 29 6.07 -28.13 3.67
CA ASN A 29 4.88 -28.06 4.51
C ASN A 29 4.48 -26.62 4.88
N ALA A 30 5.30 -25.61 4.57
CA ALA A 30 4.97 -24.21 4.80
C ALA A 30 3.96 -23.74 3.72
N GLN A 31 2.68 -23.71 4.08
CA GLN A 31 1.60 -23.42 3.13
C GLN A 31 1.40 -21.92 2.87
N ARG A 32 1.81 -21.07 3.80
CA ARG A 32 1.58 -19.62 3.77
C ARG A 32 2.83 -18.82 4.11
N LEU A 33 2.97 -17.68 3.46
CA LEU A 33 3.96 -16.65 3.78
C LEU A 33 3.25 -15.37 4.20
N HIS A 34 3.75 -14.73 5.23
CA HIS A 34 3.29 -13.42 5.70
C HIS A 34 4.42 -12.42 5.55
N LEU A 35 4.23 -11.47 4.64
CA LEU A 35 5.17 -10.39 4.38
C LEU A 35 4.67 -9.11 5.05
N PHE A 36 5.60 -8.27 5.47
CA PHE A 36 5.28 -6.98 6.06
C PHE A 36 5.74 -5.86 5.14
N GLN A 37 4.80 -4.99 4.75
CA GLN A 37 5.14 -3.78 4.02
C GLN A 37 5.90 -2.86 4.96
N ILE A 38 7.13 -2.50 4.59
CA ILE A 38 8.03 -1.75 5.47
C ILE A 38 7.47 -0.38 5.88
N TRP A 39 7.90 0.08 7.02
CA TRP A 39 7.63 1.42 7.53
C TRP A 39 8.27 2.49 6.64
N PRO A 40 7.58 3.62 6.34
CA PRO A 40 8.18 4.73 5.61
C PRO A 40 9.40 5.30 6.32
N LYS A 41 10.48 5.52 5.58
CA LYS A 41 11.77 5.98 6.11
C LYS A 41 12.33 5.08 7.23
N SER A 42 12.08 3.79 7.17
CA SER A 42 12.60 2.85 8.18
C SER A 42 14.13 2.95 8.27
N CYS A 43 14.65 3.12 9.48
CA CYS A 43 16.08 3.18 9.77
C CYS A 43 16.85 4.21 8.93
N SER A 44 16.26 5.36 8.65
CA SER A 44 16.82 6.39 7.77
C SER A 44 16.97 5.97 6.31
N MET A 45 16.45 4.81 5.94
CA MET A 45 16.33 4.39 4.54
C MET A 45 15.24 5.19 3.82
N GLY A 46 15.32 5.30 2.52
CA GLY A 46 14.29 5.98 1.75
C GLY A 46 14.26 7.50 1.90
N VAL A 47 15.38 8.11 2.29
CA VAL A 47 15.48 9.58 2.48
C VAL A 47 14.96 10.38 1.29
N ASN A 48 15.07 9.83 0.08
CA ASN A 48 14.60 10.44 -1.18
C ASN A 48 13.29 9.85 -1.70
N GLY A 49 12.56 9.08 -0.87
CA GLY A 49 11.34 8.40 -1.27
C GLY A 49 11.56 7.10 -2.05
N SER A 50 12.79 6.57 -2.07
CA SER A 50 13.09 5.29 -2.72
C SER A 50 12.34 4.12 -2.10
N ASP A 51 12.03 4.18 -0.81
CA ASP A 51 11.21 3.21 -0.10
C ASP A 51 9.75 3.16 -0.58
N ASN A 52 9.24 4.21 -1.23
CA ASN A 52 7.92 4.17 -1.88
C ASN A 52 7.86 3.07 -2.96
N TYR A 53 8.93 2.93 -3.74
CA TYR A 53 9.04 1.87 -4.76
C TYR A 53 9.13 0.49 -4.14
N LEU A 54 9.91 0.34 -3.06
CA LEU A 54 10.03 -0.93 -2.35
C LEU A 54 8.68 -1.38 -1.76
N ARG A 55 7.94 -0.46 -1.14
CA ARG A 55 6.60 -0.74 -0.62
C ARG A 55 5.62 -1.15 -1.73
N GLU A 56 5.72 -0.52 -2.90
CA GLU A 56 4.91 -0.91 -4.07
C GLU A 56 5.25 -2.33 -4.54
N GLU A 57 6.52 -2.70 -4.61
CA GLU A 57 6.90 -4.06 -4.96
C GLU A 57 6.42 -5.08 -3.91
N GLN A 58 6.53 -4.77 -2.62
CA GLN A 58 6.00 -5.62 -1.55
C GLN A 58 4.47 -5.80 -1.68
N ARG A 59 3.73 -4.72 -1.98
CA ARG A 59 2.29 -4.78 -2.20
C ARG A 59 1.92 -5.68 -3.37
N LYS A 60 2.63 -5.56 -4.49
CA LYS A 60 2.38 -6.36 -5.71
C LYS A 60 2.58 -7.86 -5.49
N LEU A 61 3.40 -8.26 -4.53
CA LEU A 61 3.61 -9.67 -4.20
C LEU A 61 2.31 -10.36 -3.77
N LYS A 62 1.39 -9.66 -3.09
CA LYS A 62 0.08 -10.22 -2.72
C LYS A 62 -0.72 -10.72 -3.93
N SER A 63 -0.62 -10.03 -5.06
CA SER A 63 -1.31 -10.44 -6.30
C SER A 63 -0.52 -11.47 -7.11
N ALA A 64 0.78 -11.59 -6.87
CA ALA A 64 1.65 -12.50 -7.60
C ALA A 64 1.71 -13.91 -6.99
N TYR A 65 1.43 -14.02 -5.69
CA TYR A 65 1.52 -15.27 -4.95
C TYR A 65 0.23 -15.55 -4.17
N THR A 66 -0.50 -16.61 -4.54
CA THR A 66 -1.76 -16.98 -3.89
C THR A 66 -1.60 -17.45 -2.45
N TYR A 67 -0.38 -17.81 -2.06
CA TYR A 67 -0.01 -18.26 -0.71
C TYR A 67 0.64 -17.18 0.15
N LEU A 68 0.64 -15.91 -0.32
CA LEU A 68 1.27 -14.80 0.38
C LEU A 68 0.24 -13.74 0.74
N ASP A 69 0.24 -13.33 1.98
CA ASP A 69 -0.44 -12.14 2.45
C ASP A 69 0.56 -11.05 2.85
N VAL A 70 0.18 -9.80 2.63
CA VAL A 70 0.98 -8.63 3.00
C VAL A 70 0.25 -7.85 4.07
N MET A 71 0.93 -7.61 5.19
CA MET A 71 0.45 -6.81 6.30
C MET A 71 1.17 -5.47 6.36
N PRO A 72 0.50 -4.37 6.71
CA PRO A 72 1.17 -3.09 6.89
C PRO A 72 1.89 -3.06 8.25
N THR A 73 2.99 -2.34 8.32
CA THR A 73 3.61 -1.94 9.61
C THR A 73 3.13 -0.56 10.06
N LEU A 74 2.36 0.13 9.22
CA LEU A 74 1.68 1.37 9.55
C LEU A 74 0.48 1.12 10.48
N GLY A 75 0.04 2.15 11.21
CA GLY A 75 -1.13 2.08 12.08
C GLY A 75 -0.89 1.39 13.42
N ILE A 76 0.26 0.76 13.63
CA ILE A 76 0.61 0.09 14.89
C ILE A 76 0.99 1.14 15.94
N ARG A 77 0.41 1.01 17.15
CA ARG A 77 0.71 1.92 18.25
C ARG A 77 1.14 1.14 19.51
N PRO A 78 2.11 1.67 20.26
CA PRO A 78 2.89 2.87 19.96
C PRO A 78 3.76 2.70 18.71
N PRO A 79 3.96 3.80 17.93
CA PRO A 79 4.68 3.73 16.67
C PRO A 79 6.15 3.38 16.90
N GLY A 80 6.72 2.69 15.91
CA GLY A 80 8.15 2.41 15.84
C GLY A 80 8.90 3.40 14.95
N GLY A 81 10.12 3.05 14.68
CA GLY A 81 10.97 3.63 13.65
C GLY A 81 11.60 2.46 12.91
N CYS A 82 12.86 2.10 13.25
CA CYS A 82 13.44 0.83 12.82
C CYS A 82 12.78 -0.37 13.50
N HIS A 83 12.43 -0.23 14.78
CA HIS A 83 11.84 -1.24 15.62
C HIS A 83 10.69 -0.66 16.42
N PHE A 84 9.68 -1.48 16.69
CA PHE A 84 8.62 -1.12 17.61
C PHE A 84 9.09 -1.30 19.06
N PRO A 85 8.59 -0.51 20.02
CA PRO A 85 8.69 -0.86 21.43
C PRO A 85 7.87 -2.13 21.71
N ALA A 86 8.10 -2.79 22.85
CA ALA A 86 7.44 -4.06 23.20
C ALA A 86 5.91 -4.02 23.05
N ALA A 87 5.27 -2.94 23.49
CA ALA A 87 3.83 -2.74 23.33
C ALA A 87 3.38 -2.66 21.86
N GLY A 88 4.21 -2.07 20.99
CA GLY A 88 3.94 -2.03 19.55
C GLY A 88 4.03 -3.41 18.90
N TYR A 89 4.99 -4.24 19.29
CA TYR A 89 5.05 -5.64 18.85
C TYR A 89 3.87 -6.46 19.34
N ALA A 90 3.40 -6.23 20.58
CA ALA A 90 2.22 -6.89 21.09
C ALA A 90 0.95 -6.53 20.30
N GLU A 91 0.79 -5.25 19.94
CA GLU A 91 -0.31 -4.81 19.08
C GLU A 91 -0.19 -5.40 17.67
N PHE A 92 1.01 -5.46 17.12
CA PHE A 92 1.26 -6.10 15.83
C PHE A 92 0.86 -7.58 15.84
N ALA A 93 1.26 -8.31 16.86
CA ALA A 93 0.86 -9.70 17.03
C ALA A 93 -0.68 -9.84 17.13
N ARG A 94 -1.35 -8.97 17.88
CA ARG A 94 -2.82 -8.95 17.99
C ARG A 94 -3.50 -8.75 16.64
N LEU A 95 -2.99 -7.84 15.81
CA LEU A 95 -3.52 -7.57 14.47
C LEU A 95 -3.25 -8.71 13.49
N LEU A 96 -2.15 -9.43 13.66
CA LEU A 96 -1.79 -10.57 12.82
C LEU A 96 -2.55 -11.85 13.20
N THR A 97 -2.97 -11.99 14.45
CA THR A 97 -3.60 -13.21 15.00
C THR A 97 -4.76 -13.71 14.11
N PRO A 98 -5.77 -12.90 13.71
CA PRO A 98 -6.88 -13.40 12.91
C PRO A 98 -6.45 -13.98 11.55
N LEU A 99 -5.38 -13.43 10.97
CA LEU A 99 -4.81 -13.94 9.72
C LEU A 99 -4.15 -15.32 9.94
N ILE A 100 -3.40 -15.47 11.00
CA ILE A 100 -2.76 -16.75 11.40
C ILE A 100 -3.83 -17.80 11.73
N GLU A 101 -4.87 -17.43 12.46
CA GLU A 101 -5.97 -18.34 12.82
C GLU A 101 -6.72 -18.84 11.59
N ARG A 102 -6.99 -17.97 10.60
CA ARG A 102 -7.56 -18.37 9.32
C ARG A 102 -6.66 -19.36 8.59
N ASP A 103 -5.37 -19.03 8.47
CA ASP A 103 -4.46 -19.71 7.56
C ASP A 103 -3.88 -21.01 8.13
N HIS A 104 -3.73 -21.11 9.44
CA HIS A 104 -3.05 -22.25 10.08
C HIS A 104 -3.92 -23.02 11.08
N TYR A 105 -5.00 -22.44 11.57
CA TYR A 105 -5.87 -23.09 12.59
C TYR A 105 -7.28 -23.37 12.06
N GLY A 106 -7.52 -23.14 10.76
CA GLY A 106 -8.78 -23.50 10.11
C GLY A 106 -9.99 -22.71 10.61
N MET A 107 -9.80 -21.51 11.17
CA MET A 107 -10.90 -20.66 11.62
C MET A 107 -11.77 -20.30 10.42
N LYS A 108 -13.01 -20.78 10.42
CA LYS A 108 -14.00 -20.52 9.36
C LYS A 108 -14.72 -19.20 9.64
N ASN A 109 -15.18 -18.54 8.57
CA ASN A 109 -15.95 -17.29 8.62
C ASN A 109 -15.17 -16.04 9.06
N VAL A 110 -13.85 -16.07 8.99
CA VAL A 110 -13.01 -14.87 9.19
C VAL A 110 -12.76 -14.21 7.84
N GLN A 111 -13.51 -13.16 7.54
CA GLN A 111 -13.35 -12.38 6.31
C GLN A 111 -12.59 -11.09 6.60
N ASN A 112 -11.91 -10.57 5.58
CA ASN A 112 -11.22 -9.27 5.65
C ASN A 112 -10.19 -9.18 6.80
N VAL A 113 -9.41 -10.23 7.02
CA VAL A 113 -8.36 -10.27 8.07
C VAL A 113 -7.01 -9.77 7.59
N SER A 114 -6.85 -9.51 6.29
CA SER A 114 -5.65 -8.88 5.70
C SER A 114 -5.86 -7.39 5.48
N ALA A 115 -4.78 -6.67 5.17
CA ALA A 115 -4.85 -5.26 4.84
C ALA A 115 -5.59 -5.00 3.53
N PRO A 116 -6.41 -3.92 3.42
CA PRO A 116 -6.98 -3.50 2.15
C PRO A 116 -5.89 -3.23 1.11
N ASN A 117 -6.09 -3.75 -0.10
CA ASN A 117 -5.20 -3.56 -1.22
C ASN A 117 -5.92 -2.95 -2.40
N ILE A 118 -5.30 -1.95 -3.05
CA ILE A 118 -5.85 -1.33 -4.25
C ILE A 118 -5.84 -2.32 -5.43
N LEU A 119 -6.95 -2.41 -6.14
CA LEU A 119 -7.11 -3.24 -7.34
C LEU A 119 -7.05 -2.40 -8.61
N SER A 120 -7.70 -1.24 -8.62
CA SER A 120 -7.76 -0.35 -9.79
C SER A 120 -8.05 1.08 -9.40
N VAL A 121 -7.66 1.98 -10.31
CA VAL A 121 -8.04 3.39 -10.28
C VAL A 121 -8.66 3.74 -11.63
N GLN A 122 -9.85 4.30 -11.60
CA GLN A 122 -10.60 4.69 -12.80
C GLN A 122 -10.98 6.15 -12.74
N ARG A 123 -10.92 6.80 -13.88
CA ARG A 123 -11.45 8.15 -14.06
C ARG A 123 -12.96 8.07 -14.31
N VAL A 124 -13.70 8.99 -13.73
CA VAL A 124 -15.16 9.06 -13.90
C VAL A 124 -15.63 10.49 -14.13
N GLY A 125 -16.72 10.62 -14.87
CA GLY A 125 -17.34 11.89 -15.19
C GLY A 125 -16.69 12.64 -16.35
N ASP A 126 -17.47 13.50 -17.01
CA ASP A 126 -17.05 14.24 -18.20
C ASP A 126 -15.98 15.29 -17.92
N LYS A 127 -15.95 15.82 -16.71
CA LYS A 127 -14.97 16.84 -16.28
C LYS A 127 -13.60 16.30 -15.93
N GLN A 128 -13.46 14.97 -15.80
CA GLN A 128 -12.21 14.28 -15.44
C GLN A 128 -11.58 14.78 -14.13
N ASP A 129 -12.40 15.30 -13.24
CA ASP A 129 -12.01 15.83 -11.92
C ASP A 129 -12.38 14.86 -10.77
N THR A 130 -12.65 13.62 -11.13
CA THR A 130 -13.03 12.58 -10.17
C THR A 130 -12.36 11.27 -10.53
N VAL A 131 -11.79 10.59 -9.54
CA VAL A 131 -11.24 9.25 -9.69
C VAL A 131 -11.86 8.30 -8.66
N VAL A 132 -12.09 7.07 -9.10
CA VAL A 132 -12.65 5.99 -8.29
C VAL A 132 -11.57 4.92 -8.10
N LEU A 133 -11.27 4.65 -6.85
CA LEU A 133 -10.37 3.59 -6.41
C LEU A 133 -11.20 2.38 -5.99
N THR A 134 -10.85 1.21 -6.49
CA THR A 134 -11.44 -0.06 -6.04
C THR A 134 -10.41 -0.81 -5.19
N PHE A 135 -10.81 -1.19 -4.00
CA PHE A 135 -10.03 -2.04 -3.08
C PHE A 135 -10.57 -3.47 -3.07
N ASP A 136 -9.79 -4.41 -2.56
CA ASP A 136 -10.20 -5.82 -2.39
C ASP A 136 -11.17 -6.02 -1.20
N GLN A 137 -11.40 -4.97 -0.38
CA GLN A 137 -12.29 -5.00 0.77
C GLN A 137 -12.73 -3.59 1.19
N PRO A 138 -13.75 -3.45 2.07
CA PRO A 138 -14.26 -2.14 2.48
C PRO A 138 -13.22 -1.25 3.15
N VAL A 139 -13.25 0.04 2.78
CA VAL A 139 -12.38 1.10 3.32
C VAL A 139 -13.19 2.28 3.85
N VAL A 140 -12.55 3.11 4.65
CA VAL A 140 -13.16 4.29 5.29
C VAL A 140 -12.45 5.55 4.80
N TRP A 141 -13.24 6.57 4.45
CA TRP A 141 -12.76 7.90 4.12
C TRP A 141 -12.84 8.86 5.29
N ARG A 142 -11.85 9.74 5.40
CA ARG A 142 -11.82 10.93 6.25
C ARG A 142 -11.15 12.06 5.46
N ASP A 143 -11.65 13.30 5.59
CA ASP A 143 -11.21 14.42 4.73
C ASP A 143 -9.72 14.79 4.90
N GLU A 144 -9.14 14.56 6.06
CA GLU A 144 -7.71 14.75 6.31
C GLU A 144 -6.81 13.83 5.49
N LEU A 145 -7.36 12.77 4.88
CA LEU A 145 -6.64 11.85 3.99
C LEU A 145 -6.30 12.45 2.64
N ALA A 146 -6.95 13.55 2.26
CA ALA A 146 -6.77 14.17 0.93
C ALA A 146 -5.30 14.48 0.63
N SER A 147 -4.53 14.91 1.64
CA SER A 147 -3.11 15.26 1.50
C SER A 147 -2.17 14.07 1.30
N GLU A 148 -2.63 12.85 1.56
CA GLU A 148 -1.83 11.62 1.44
C GLU A 148 -1.85 11.04 0.01
N PHE A 149 -2.65 11.61 -0.88
CA PHE A 149 -2.73 11.21 -2.27
C PHE A 149 -1.99 12.19 -3.18
N SER A 150 -1.24 11.64 -4.14
CA SER A 150 -0.51 12.43 -5.13
C SER A 150 -0.67 11.84 -6.53
N PHE A 151 -0.60 12.71 -7.53
CA PHE A 151 -0.71 12.34 -8.93
C PHE A 151 0.63 12.52 -9.64
N GLU A 152 0.92 11.59 -10.53
CA GLU A 152 2.07 11.64 -11.43
C GLU A 152 1.55 11.58 -12.87
N VAL A 153 2.24 12.23 -13.78
CA VAL A 153 1.97 12.16 -15.23
C VAL A 153 3.26 11.82 -15.93
N SER A 154 3.21 10.88 -16.85
CA SER A 154 4.36 10.54 -17.68
C SER A 154 4.85 11.78 -18.44
N PRO A 155 6.17 12.03 -18.53
CA PRO A 155 6.73 13.24 -19.15
C PRO A 155 6.22 13.50 -20.57
N GLU A 156 5.91 12.45 -21.33
CA GLU A 156 5.37 12.54 -22.69
C GLU A 156 3.95 13.14 -22.76
N PHE A 157 3.22 13.17 -21.64
CA PHE A 157 1.85 13.70 -21.56
C PHE A 157 1.74 14.98 -20.71
N ALA A 158 2.83 15.44 -20.12
CA ALA A 158 2.87 16.61 -19.27
C ALA A 158 3.71 17.73 -19.89
N ALA A 159 3.07 18.76 -20.39
CA ALA A 159 3.75 19.99 -20.80
C ALA A 159 4.24 20.82 -19.61
N GLN A 160 3.66 20.62 -18.41
CA GLN A 160 3.99 21.31 -17.17
C GLN A 160 3.77 20.38 -15.96
N PRO A 161 4.37 20.66 -14.78
CA PRO A 161 4.10 19.93 -13.54
C PRO A 161 2.61 19.90 -13.21
N LEU A 162 2.09 18.73 -12.90
CA LEU A 162 0.70 18.54 -12.54
C LEU A 162 0.41 19.15 -11.16
N MET A 163 -0.46 20.15 -11.11
CA MET A 163 -0.86 20.86 -9.87
C MET A 163 -2.18 20.37 -9.30
N VAL A 164 -2.68 19.22 -9.77
CA VAL A 164 -3.96 18.66 -9.32
C VAL A 164 -3.80 18.03 -7.94
N LYS A 165 -4.74 18.34 -7.05
CA LYS A 165 -4.78 17.82 -5.67
C LYS A 165 -6.13 17.19 -5.40
N VAL A 166 -6.18 16.26 -4.44
CA VAL A 166 -7.43 15.79 -3.87
C VAL A 166 -7.99 16.88 -2.96
N VAL A 167 -9.26 17.23 -3.16
CA VAL A 167 -9.98 18.26 -2.39
C VAL A 167 -11.12 17.68 -1.55
N GLY A 168 -11.37 16.39 -1.65
CA GLY A 168 -12.35 15.67 -0.86
C GLY A 168 -12.59 14.28 -1.40
N GLY A 169 -13.40 13.51 -0.70
CA GLY A 169 -13.74 12.15 -1.13
C GLY A 169 -14.89 11.54 -0.37
N SER A 170 -15.20 10.30 -0.69
CA SER A 170 -16.18 9.48 0.01
C SER A 170 -15.87 8.01 -0.18
N ALA A 171 -16.24 7.17 0.79
CA ALA A 171 -16.10 5.71 0.68
C ALA A 171 -17.47 5.04 0.73
N GLN A 172 -17.65 4.03 -0.11
CA GLN A 172 -18.83 3.15 -0.10
C GLN A 172 -18.36 1.71 -0.33
N GLY A 173 -18.43 0.89 0.71
CA GLY A 173 -17.88 -0.47 0.65
C GLY A 173 -16.41 -0.47 0.28
N SER A 174 -16.03 -1.21 -0.74
CA SER A 174 -14.64 -1.30 -1.24
C SER A 174 -14.27 -0.19 -2.23
N THR A 175 -15.13 0.80 -2.44
CA THR A 175 -14.91 1.88 -3.39
C THR A 175 -14.62 3.18 -2.65
N LEU A 176 -13.54 3.87 -3.06
CA LEU A 176 -13.15 5.20 -2.59
C LEU A 176 -13.19 6.16 -3.77
N THR A 177 -14.06 7.17 -3.69
CA THR A 177 -14.16 8.24 -4.70
C THR A 177 -13.40 9.46 -4.22
N LEU A 178 -12.49 9.99 -5.04
CA LEU A 178 -11.72 11.20 -4.77
C LEU A 178 -12.14 12.31 -5.74
N ARG A 179 -12.45 13.50 -5.21
CA ARG A 179 -12.68 14.71 -5.98
C ARG A 179 -11.39 15.52 -6.08
N LEU A 180 -11.13 16.04 -7.26
CA LEU A 180 -9.87 16.71 -7.61
C LEU A 180 -10.07 18.21 -7.77
N SER A 181 -9.01 18.98 -7.56
CA SER A 181 -8.99 20.44 -7.77
C SER A 181 -9.02 20.85 -9.25
N GLY A 182 -8.87 19.91 -10.15
CA GLY A 182 -8.86 20.11 -11.60
C GLY A 182 -8.83 18.79 -12.35
N SER A 183 -8.88 18.86 -13.66
CA SER A 183 -8.91 17.69 -14.54
C SER A 183 -7.52 17.05 -14.67
N LEU A 184 -7.50 15.74 -14.75
CA LEU A 184 -6.30 14.98 -15.11
C LEU A 184 -6.15 14.87 -16.64
N PRO A 185 -4.92 14.78 -17.17
CA PRO A 185 -4.70 14.42 -18.57
C PRO A 185 -5.38 13.11 -18.96
N ASN A 186 -5.80 13.00 -20.21
CA ASN A 186 -6.54 11.82 -20.71
C ASN A 186 -5.77 10.51 -20.63
N SER A 187 -4.45 10.58 -20.61
CA SER A 187 -3.57 9.41 -20.56
C SER A 187 -2.30 9.71 -19.75
N GLY A 188 -1.58 8.66 -19.39
CA GLY A 188 -0.29 8.77 -18.70
C GLY A 188 -0.37 9.21 -17.24
N SER A 189 -1.58 9.31 -16.66
CA SER A 189 -1.75 9.67 -15.24
C SER A 189 -1.68 8.46 -14.35
N ALA A 190 -1.07 8.62 -13.18
CA ALA A 190 -1.01 7.61 -12.13
C ALA A 190 -1.26 8.22 -10.76
N LEU A 191 -1.77 7.41 -9.84
CA LEU A 191 -2.07 7.78 -8.46
C LEU A 191 -1.13 7.06 -7.51
N SER A 192 -0.63 7.80 -6.53
CA SER A 192 0.14 7.27 -5.40
C SER A 192 -0.56 7.59 -4.08
N TYR A 193 -0.43 6.70 -3.11
CA TYR A 193 -0.94 6.88 -1.76
C TYR A 193 0.20 6.71 -0.76
N LEU A 194 0.38 7.73 0.06
CA LEU A 194 1.31 7.86 1.15
C LEU A 194 2.78 7.92 0.70
N ASP A 195 3.26 9.17 0.54
CA ASP A 195 4.68 9.43 0.28
C ASP A 195 5.48 9.44 1.59
N SER A 196 6.60 8.74 1.62
CA SER A 196 7.48 8.67 2.80
C SER A 196 8.05 10.02 3.24
N LYS A 197 8.02 11.04 2.39
CA LYS A 197 8.51 12.39 2.74
C LYS A 197 7.53 13.19 3.60
N SER A 198 6.22 12.94 3.45
CA SER A 198 5.17 13.78 4.01
C SER A 198 4.05 13.02 4.73
N TRP A 199 4.20 11.74 4.95
CA TRP A 199 3.19 10.88 5.55
C TRP A 199 2.92 11.20 7.03
N SER A 200 1.75 10.76 7.52
CA SER A 200 1.38 10.81 8.92
C SER A 200 0.73 9.51 9.37
N GLN A 201 1.12 9.05 10.58
CA GLN A 201 0.51 7.89 11.23
C GLN A 201 -0.98 8.07 11.53
N ASP A 202 -1.46 9.32 11.59
CA ASP A 202 -2.84 9.66 11.89
C ASP A 202 -3.71 9.78 10.64
N ARG A 203 -3.08 9.88 9.47
CA ARG A 203 -3.76 10.02 8.19
C ARG A 203 -3.60 8.76 7.33
N LEU A 204 -4.20 7.66 7.77
CA LEU A 204 -4.18 6.38 7.07
C LEU A 204 -5.56 6.03 6.55
N VAL A 205 -5.63 5.53 5.32
CA VAL A 205 -6.83 4.86 4.81
C VAL A 205 -7.01 3.57 5.59
N MET A 206 -8.08 3.49 6.34
CA MET A 206 -8.37 2.32 7.18
C MET A 206 -9.36 1.40 6.47
N GLY A 207 -9.14 0.11 6.59
CA GLY A 207 -10.16 -0.89 6.29
C GLY A 207 -11.27 -0.88 7.34
N ALA A 208 -12.46 -1.33 6.97
CA ALA A 208 -13.53 -1.56 7.92
C ALA A 208 -13.16 -2.60 8.99
N ASN A 209 -12.14 -3.42 8.73
CA ASN A 209 -11.54 -4.38 9.67
C ASN A 209 -10.56 -3.76 10.67
N GLY A 210 -10.33 -2.45 10.62
CA GLY A 210 -9.40 -1.73 11.49
C GLY A 210 -7.92 -1.82 11.08
N LEU A 211 -7.59 -2.50 9.97
CA LEU A 211 -6.23 -2.52 9.43
C LEU A 211 -6.01 -1.37 8.45
N PRO A 212 -4.86 -0.70 8.46
CA PRO A 212 -4.52 0.27 7.41
C PRO A 212 -4.39 -0.40 6.04
N ALA A 213 -4.80 0.32 5.00
CA ALA A 213 -4.56 -0.11 3.63
C ALA A 213 -3.05 -0.13 3.32
N LEU A 214 -2.65 -1.06 2.46
CA LEU A 214 -1.31 -1.07 1.91
C LEU A 214 -1.07 0.22 1.12
N THR A 215 0.11 0.80 1.30
CA THR A 215 0.52 1.96 0.50
C THR A 215 0.82 1.52 -0.93
N PHE A 216 0.59 2.41 -1.88
CA PHE A 216 0.82 2.12 -3.28
C PHE A 216 1.44 3.30 -4.01
N ARG A 217 2.16 3.02 -5.10
CA ARG A 217 2.82 4.02 -5.92
C ARG A 217 2.55 3.82 -7.40
N SER A 218 2.28 4.95 -8.08
CA SER A 218 2.15 5.03 -9.54
C SER A 218 1.15 4.00 -10.12
N VAL A 219 0.01 3.81 -9.45
CA VAL A 219 -1.07 2.96 -9.97
C VAL A 219 -1.71 3.69 -11.16
N PRO A 220 -1.73 3.11 -12.37
CA PRO A 220 -2.27 3.76 -13.56
C PRO A 220 -3.75 4.10 -13.39
N ILE A 221 -4.13 5.31 -13.83
CA ILE A 221 -5.53 5.78 -13.90
C ILE A 221 -6.06 5.46 -15.30
N ARG A 222 -7.11 4.66 -15.34
CA ARG A 222 -7.78 4.21 -16.58
C ARG A 222 -9.04 5.01 -16.86
#